data_227f5217f796702e25c20878bfc96a14
#
_entry.id   227f5217f796702e25c20878bfc96a14
#
_cell.length_a   1.000
_cell.length_b   1.000
_cell.length_c   1.000
_cell.angle_alpha   90.00
_cell.angle_beta   90.00
_cell.angle_gamma   90.00
#
_symmetry.space_group_name_H-M   'P 1'
#
loop_
_entity.id
_entity.type
_entity.pdbx_description
1 polymer ?
#
loop_
_entity_poly.entity_id
_entity_poly.type
_entity_poly.pdbx_seq_one_letter_code
_entity_poly.pdbx_strand_id
1 'polypeptide(L)'
;MLKRTFSFILTLASAITLNAQVSLQDVIADPCQSANNLRRYPESEIVPLTPAPKGYVPFYMYYYGRHGSRYLSEAEYLMPLESMEAAHDAGALTSKGEDVLRRLRVIYGESKGRSGALTQVGVNQLRGIAERMFVNYPQIFMGDAEVDARSTESPRVILTMSAWSERIKELNPKLRISREAGNHEACEWGGDAPGMKAFDAGSAPGVRASQIRSESLNPDRLEKLLFKSPSRYVKDSGLDTKELMYQLYKVASDVQDIDLPLDEYGLYDIFTPQELFNISRVNNYRMYYSYGASPETRAAKAPMCIPVVELLVKYADEAVAAGVPHATMRFCHDSNVGPLAAFLRIENAYSDEVDPYKLSEVYSAS
;
A
#
# COMPACT_ATOMS: atom_id res chain seq x y z
N MET A 1 3.62 -61.79 25.31
CA MET A 1 4.26 -61.01 24.23
C MET A 1 3.19 -60.24 23.50
N LEU A 2 2.97 -58.98 23.87
CA LEU A 2 2.00 -58.07 23.20
C LEU A 2 2.76 -57.14 22.25
N LYS A 3 2.56 -57.31 20.95
CA LYS A 3 3.10 -56.40 19.94
C LYS A 3 2.23 -55.15 19.93
N ARG A 4 2.79 -54.02 20.36
CA ARG A 4 2.20 -52.68 20.18
C ARG A 4 2.55 -52.17 18.80
N THR A 5 1.55 -52.08 17.92
CA THR A 5 1.63 -51.41 16.63
C THR A 5 1.48 -49.91 16.85
N PHE A 6 2.53 -49.13 16.63
CA PHE A 6 2.46 -47.67 16.59
C PHE A 6 1.97 -47.25 15.20
N SER A 7 0.72 -46.76 15.11
CA SER A 7 0.22 -46.02 13.94
C SER A 7 0.75 -44.60 13.99
N PHE A 8 1.63 -44.29 13.07
CA PHE A 8 2.02 -42.89 12.77
C PHE A 8 0.87 -42.25 11.99
N ILE A 9 0.11 -41.34 12.61
CA ILE A 9 -0.77 -40.43 11.90
C ILE A 9 0.10 -39.28 11.43
N LEU A 10 0.40 -39.27 10.13
CA LEU A 10 1.05 -38.17 9.45
C LEU A 10 -0.02 -37.09 9.22
N THR A 11 -0.13 -36.11 10.12
CA THR A 11 -0.93 -34.91 9.88
C THR A 11 -0.16 -34.07 8.88
N LEU A 12 -0.63 -34.05 7.63
CA LEU A 12 -0.18 -33.11 6.61
C LEU A 12 -0.73 -31.74 7.02
N ALA A 13 0.06 -30.97 7.74
CA ALA A 13 -0.18 -29.55 7.90
C ALA A 13 0.07 -28.92 6.51
N SER A 14 -1.02 -28.64 5.78
CA SER A 14 -0.95 -27.73 4.65
C SER A 14 -0.52 -26.38 5.22
N ALA A 15 0.76 -26.05 5.07
CA ALA A 15 1.22 -24.69 5.24
C ALA A 15 0.47 -23.84 4.21
N ILE A 16 -0.49 -23.05 4.68
CA ILE A 16 -1.03 -21.94 3.90
C ILE A 16 0.14 -20.96 3.80
N THR A 17 0.92 -21.08 2.75
CA THR A 17 1.87 -20.04 2.38
C THR A 17 1.01 -18.82 2.02
N LEU A 18 0.98 -17.84 2.90
CA LEU A 18 0.51 -16.50 2.57
C LEU A 18 1.48 -15.96 1.51
N ASN A 19 1.12 -16.18 0.26
CA ASN A 19 1.87 -15.62 -0.85
C ASN A 19 1.55 -14.12 -0.90
N ALA A 20 2.52 -13.28 -0.56
CA ALA A 20 2.45 -11.85 -0.87
C ALA A 20 2.57 -11.57 -2.38
N GLN A 21 2.44 -12.61 -3.18
CA GLN A 21 2.45 -12.59 -4.65
C GLN A 21 1.03 -12.36 -5.13
N VAL A 22 0.87 -11.46 -6.10
CA VAL A 22 -0.42 -11.27 -6.77
C VAL A 22 -0.35 -11.97 -8.11
N SER A 23 -1.08 -13.08 -8.25
CA SER A 23 -1.23 -13.81 -9.50
C SER A 23 -2.43 -13.30 -10.32
N LEU A 24 -2.47 -13.69 -11.60
CA LEU A 24 -3.66 -13.43 -12.41
C LEU A 24 -4.92 -14.07 -11.80
N GLN A 25 -4.80 -15.24 -11.15
CA GLN A 25 -5.93 -15.91 -10.51
C GLN A 25 -6.47 -15.13 -9.31
N ASP A 26 -5.59 -14.47 -8.56
CA ASP A 26 -6.00 -13.59 -7.46
C ASP A 26 -6.78 -12.38 -7.99
N VAL A 27 -6.32 -11.79 -9.11
CA VAL A 27 -7.02 -10.66 -9.76
C VAL A 27 -8.36 -11.10 -10.38
N ILE A 28 -8.47 -12.35 -10.87
CA ILE A 28 -9.76 -12.91 -11.34
C ILE A 28 -10.73 -13.07 -10.17
N ALA A 29 -10.24 -13.54 -9.03
CA ALA A 29 -11.05 -13.75 -7.84
C ALA A 29 -11.48 -12.43 -7.18
N ASP A 30 -10.56 -11.45 -7.13
CA ASP A 30 -10.77 -10.13 -6.57
C ASP A 30 -9.94 -9.07 -7.32
N PRO A 31 -10.57 -8.22 -8.16
CA PRO A 31 -9.87 -7.17 -8.89
C PRO A 31 -9.06 -6.20 -8.02
N CYS A 32 -9.46 -6.01 -6.76
CA CYS A 32 -8.75 -5.15 -5.81
C CYS A 32 -7.31 -5.62 -5.53
N GLN A 33 -7.00 -6.91 -5.75
CA GLN A 33 -5.65 -7.45 -5.64
C GLN A 33 -4.66 -6.78 -6.62
N SER A 34 -5.14 -6.21 -7.73
CA SER A 34 -4.31 -5.49 -8.69
C SER A 34 -3.85 -4.11 -8.21
N ALA A 35 -4.42 -3.57 -7.12
CA ALA A 35 -4.24 -2.18 -6.72
C ALA A 35 -2.86 -1.83 -6.15
N ASN A 36 -1.97 -2.80 -5.91
CA ASN A 36 -0.64 -2.59 -5.30
C ASN A 36 -0.77 -1.82 -3.97
N ASN A 37 0.02 -0.75 -3.79
CA ASN A 37 -0.01 0.08 -2.58
C ASN A 37 -1.30 0.92 -2.40
N LEU A 38 -2.24 0.84 -3.33
CA LEU A 38 -3.61 1.36 -3.17
C LEU A 38 -4.59 0.25 -2.73
N ARG A 39 -4.13 -0.98 -2.54
CA ARG A 39 -4.96 -2.04 -1.97
C ARG A 39 -5.34 -1.68 -0.54
N ARG A 40 -6.64 -1.81 -0.23
CA ARG A 40 -7.14 -1.63 1.12
C ARG A 40 -6.45 -2.61 2.07
N TYR A 41 -6.09 -2.17 3.26
CA TYR A 41 -5.54 -3.03 4.31
C TYR A 41 -6.49 -4.22 4.58
N PRO A 42 -5.99 -5.47 4.50
CA PRO A 42 -6.83 -6.66 4.55
C PRO A 42 -7.22 -7.00 6.00
N GLU A 43 -8.22 -6.34 6.55
CA GLU A 43 -8.68 -6.57 7.93
C GLU A 43 -9.16 -8.01 8.18
N SER A 44 -9.67 -8.66 7.14
CA SER A 44 -10.16 -10.06 7.20
C SER A 44 -9.04 -11.11 7.14
N GLU A 45 -7.83 -10.74 6.74
CA GLU A 45 -6.68 -11.64 6.56
C GLU A 45 -5.76 -11.69 7.79
N ILE A 46 -6.31 -11.43 8.99
CA ILE A 46 -5.51 -11.42 10.22
C ILE A 46 -5.03 -12.84 10.55
N VAL A 47 -3.74 -13.06 10.38
CA VAL A 47 -3.10 -14.33 10.71
C VAL A 47 -2.94 -14.44 12.21
N PRO A 48 -3.22 -15.63 12.81
CA PRO A 48 -2.91 -15.88 14.22
C PRO A 48 -1.43 -15.66 14.49
N LEU A 49 -1.14 -14.90 15.55
CA LEU A 49 0.25 -14.65 15.94
C LEU A 49 0.91 -15.94 16.45
N THR A 50 2.19 -16.12 16.11
CA THR A 50 3.00 -17.15 16.73
C THR A 50 3.09 -16.89 18.24
N PRO A 51 2.76 -17.84 19.11
CA PRO A 51 2.85 -17.65 20.56
C PRO A 51 4.27 -17.28 20.99
N ALA A 52 4.37 -16.44 22.02
CA ALA A 52 5.67 -16.15 22.62
C ALA A 52 6.34 -17.45 23.12
N PRO A 53 7.67 -17.60 23.02
CA PRO A 53 8.39 -18.72 23.59
C PRO A 53 8.10 -18.86 25.10
N LYS A 54 8.10 -20.10 25.60
CA LYS A 54 7.82 -20.36 27.02
C LYS A 54 8.77 -19.56 27.92
N GLY A 55 8.21 -18.79 28.85
CA GLY A 55 8.98 -17.98 29.80
C GLY A 55 9.29 -16.57 29.33
N TYR A 56 8.88 -16.19 28.11
CA TYR A 56 9.03 -14.84 27.61
C TYR A 56 7.69 -14.10 27.64
N VAL A 57 7.75 -12.82 28.01
CA VAL A 57 6.60 -11.92 28.08
C VAL A 57 6.93 -10.64 27.29
N PRO A 58 6.06 -10.17 26.39
CA PRO A 58 6.24 -8.88 25.73
C PRO A 58 6.29 -7.76 26.77
N PHE A 59 7.29 -6.87 26.68
CA PHE A 59 7.44 -5.72 27.59
C PHE A 59 7.63 -4.40 26.83
N TYR A 60 8.01 -4.44 25.56
CA TYR A 60 8.21 -3.29 24.71
C TYR A 60 7.75 -3.58 23.28
N MET A 61 7.19 -2.56 22.62
CA MET A 61 6.79 -2.62 21.21
C MET A 61 7.37 -1.44 20.44
N TYR A 62 7.96 -1.71 19.28
CA TYR A 62 8.28 -0.70 18.27
C TYR A 62 7.39 -0.90 17.05
N TYR A 63 6.67 0.13 16.65
CA TYR A 63 5.84 0.15 15.46
C TYR A 63 6.36 1.18 14.47
N TYR A 64 6.46 0.79 13.21
CA TYR A 64 6.81 1.66 12.09
C TYR A 64 5.82 1.40 10.97
N GLY A 65 4.93 2.35 10.70
CA GLY A 65 3.80 2.12 9.83
C GLY A 65 3.49 3.27 8.87
N ARG A 66 2.82 2.93 7.79
CA ARG A 66 2.29 3.84 6.79
C ARG A 66 1.00 4.49 7.30
N HIS A 67 0.66 5.68 6.77
CA HIS A 67 -0.67 6.27 6.93
C HIS A 67 -1.78 5.36 6.39
N GLY A 68 -3.00 5.52 6.84
CA GLY A 68 -4.17 4.82 6.34
C GLY A 68 -4.55 5.19 4.90
N SER A 69 -5.59 4.57 4.36
CA SER A 69 -6.16 4.87 3.05
C SER A 69 -6.43 6.36 2.88
N ARG A 70 -6.17 6.88 1.68
CA ARG A 70 -6.23 8.31 1.36
C ARG A 70 -6.74 8.55 -0.04
N TYR A 71 -7.30 9.72 -0.29
CA TYR A 71 -7.59 10.18 -1.65
C TYR A 71 -6.32 10.29 -2.50
N LEU A 72 -6.44 10.07 -3.81
CA LEU A 72 -5.39 10.40 -4.78
C LEU A 72 -5.14 11.91 -4.82
N SER A 73 -4.15 12.34 -5.60
CA SER A 73 -4.02 13.76 -5.93
C SER A 73 -5.15 14.21 -6.85
N GLU A 74 -5.54 15.48 -6.77
CA GLU A 74 -6.63 16.03 -7.59
C GLU A 74 -6.40 15.82 -9.08
N ALA A 75 -5.15 15.97 -9.55
CA ALA A 75 -4.78 15.78 -10.96
C ALA A 75 -5.05 14.34 -11.45
N GLU A 76 -4.95 13.33 -10.57
CA GLU A 76 -5.19 11.93 -10.92
C GLU A 76 -6.68 11.63 -11.16
N TYR A 77 -7.58 12.37 -10.54
CA TYR A 77 -9.01 12.30 -10.83
C TYR A 77 -9.42 13.18 -12.01
N LEU A 78 -8.83 14.39 -12.13
CA LEU A 78 -9.19 15.36 -13.17
C LEU A 78 -8.84 14.87 -14.57
N MET A 79 -7.66 14.28 -14.76
CA MET A 79 -7.22 13.88 -16.10
C MET A 79 -8.21 12.93 -16.79
N PRO A 80 -8.65 11.80 -16.20
CA PRO A 80 -9.62 10.94 -16.84
C PRO A 80 -11.00 11.60 -16.95
N LEU A 81 -11.42 12.40 -15.97
CA LEU A 81 -12.68 13.13 -16.02
C LEU A 81 -12.72 14.10 -17.20
N GLU A 82 -11.73 15.00 -17.33
CA GLU A 82 -11.65 15.98 -18.39
C GLU A 82 -11.56 15.33 -19.78
N SER A 83 -10.82 14.22 -19.89
CA SER A 83 -10.75 13.44 -21.13
C SER A 83 -12.10 12.88 -21.54
N MET A 84 -12.88 12.37 -20.58
CA MET A 84 -14.20 11.82 -20.83
C MET A 84 -15.25 12.93 -21.06
N GLU A 85 -15.14 14.10 -20.42
CA GLU A 85 -15.96 15.28 -20.69
C GLU A 85 -15.76 15.77 -22.12
N ALA A 86 -14.51 15.91 -22.58
CA ALA A 86 -14.20 16.30 -23.94
C ALA A 86 -14.77 15.32 -24.98
N ALA A 87 -14.73 14.02 -24.67
CA ALA A 87 -15.33 13.00 -25.54
C ALA A 87 -16.86 13.06 -25.56
N HIS A 88 -17.49 13.41 -24.43
CA HIS A 88 -18.93 13.65 -24.33
C HIS A 88 -19.35 14.83 -25.18
N ASP A 89 -18.69 15.98 -25.04
CA ASP A 89 -18.96 17.20 -25.78
C ASP A 89 -18.80 17.01 -27.30
N ALA A 90 -17.86 16.15 -27.71
CA ALA A 90 -17.69 15.73 -29.10
C ALA A 90 -18.72 14.69 -29.57
N GLY A 91 -19.64 14.23 -28.71
CA GLY A 91 -20.61 13.16 -29.01
C GLY A 91 -19.96 11.80 -29.31
N ALA A 92 -18.71 11.60 -28.87
CA ALA A 92 -17.89 10.43 -29.20
C ALA A 92 -18.07 9.25 -28.24
N LEU A 93 -18.73 9.42 -27.09
CA LEU A 93 -18.89 8.34 -26.09
C LEU A 93 -19.92 7.30 -26.53
N THR A 94 -19.61 6.04 -26.24
CA THR A 94 -20.61 4.94 -26.24
C THR A 94 -21.51 5.05 -25.00
N SER A 95 -22.56 4.22 -24.91
CA SER A 95 -23.38 4.12 -23.68
C SER A 95 -22.53 3.73 -22.44
N LYS A 96 -21.50 2.88 -22.63
CA LYS A 96 -20.57 2.53 -21.54
C LYS A 96 -19.65 3.71 -21.18
N GLY A 97 -19.19 4.47 -22.20
CA GLY A 97 -18.44 5.70 -21.97
C GLY A 97 -19.22 6.74 -21.16
N GLU A 98 -20.51 6.93 -21.46
CA GLU A 98 -21.41 7.81 -20.69
C GLU A 98 -21.60 7.33 -19.23
N ASP A 99 -21.73 6.02 -19.00
CA ASP A 99 -21.80 5.45 -17.65
C ASP A 99 -20.49 5.69 -16.87
N VAL A 100 -19.33 5.49 -17.51
CA VAL A 100 -18.02 5.79 -16.91
C VAL A 100 -17.90 7.28 -16.55
N LEU A 101 -18.28 8.17 -17.46
CA LEU A 101 -18.27 9.61 -17.18
C LEU A 101 -19.17 9.96 -15.99
N ARG A 102 -20.40 9.40 -15.92
CA ARG A 102 -21.31 9.61 -14.79
C ARG A 102 -20.65 9.20 -13.47
N ARG A 103 -19.99 8.05 -13.43
CA ARG A 103 -19.29 7.57 -12.23
C ARG A 103 -18.09 8.45 -11.87
N LEU A 104 -17.28 8.86 -12.85
CA LEU A 104 -16.14 9.77 -12.64
C LEU A 104 -16.58 11.12 -12.06
N ARG A 105 -17.71 11.68 -12.50
CA ARG A 105 -18.29 12.91 -11.93
C ARG A 105 -18.60 12.78 -10.46
N VAL A 106 -19.17 11.64 -10.05
CA VAL A 106 -19.47 11.37 -8.63
C VAL A 106 -18.19 11.17 -7.82
N ILE A 107 -17.24 10.36 -8.33
CA ILE A 107 -15.96 10.11 -7.69
C ILE A 107 -15.18 11.43 -7.51
N TYR A 108 -15.13 12.27 -8.54
CA TYR A 108 -14.48 13.58 -8.43
C TYR A 108 -15.24 14.52 -7.47
N GLY A 109 -16.56 14.51 -7.48
CA GLY A 109 -17.38 15.27 -6.54
C GLY A 109 -17.06 14.93 -5.09
N GLU A 110 -16.84 13.65 -4.79
CA GLU A 110 -16.43 13.16 -3.46
C GLU A 110 -14.98 13.55 -3.13
N SER A 111 -14.07 13.48 -4.09
CA SER A 111 -12.63 13.70 -3.87
C SER A 111 -12.18 15.16 -3.96
N LYS A 112 -12.98 16.05 -4.54
CA LYS A 112 -12.64 17.45 -4.78
C LYS A 112 -12.27 18.19 -3.50
N GLY A 113 -11.09 18.83 -3.53
CA GLY A 113 -10.54 19.56 -2.37
C GLY A 113 -9.97 18.64 -1.28
N ARG A 114 -9.93 17.31 -1.49
CA ARG A 114 -9.41 16.33 -0.54
C ARG A 114 -8.10 15.66 -1.01
N SER A 115 -7.36 16.32 -1.90
CA SER A 115 -6.11 15.79 -2.47
C SER A 115 -5.17 15.24 -1.40
N GLY A 116 -4.90 13.94 -1.42
CA GLY A 116 -4.01 13.25 -0.47
C GLY A 116 -4.48 13.21 0.98
N ALA A 117 -5.72 13.63 1.28
CA ALA A 117 -6.29 13.58 2.62
C ALA A 117 -6.59 12.14 3.06
N LEU A 118 -6.49 11.88 4.36
CA LEU A 118 -6.89 10.60 4.95
C LEU A 118 -8.41 10.40 4.77
N THR A 119 -8.83 9.21 4.34
CA THR A 119 -10.26 8.85 4.24
C THR A 119 -10.80 8.32 5.56
N GLN A 120 -12.14 8.21 5.68
CA GLN A 120 -12.74 7.54 6.84
C GLN A 120 -12.36 6.05 6.89
N VAL A 121 -12.19 5.41 5.72
CA VAL A 121 -11.62 4.05 5.62
C VAL A 121 -10.25 4.01 6.28
N GLY A 122 -9.36 4.95 5.96
CA GLY A 122 -8.04 5.06 6.57
C GLY A 122 -8.09 5.26 8.08
N VAL A 123 -8.99 6.09 8.58
CA VAL A 123 -9.22 6.26 10.03
C VAL A 123 -9.60 4.91 10.67
N ASN A 124 -10.55 4.19 10.08
CA ASN A 124 -11.03 2.91 10.62
C ASN A 124 -9.93 1.84 10.63
N GLN A 125 -9.08 1.80 9.60
CA GLN A 125 -7.91 0.90 9.54
C GLN A 125 -6.99 1.09 10.75
N LEU A 126 -6.65 2.33 11.09
CA LEU A 126 -5.74 2.62 12.20
C LEU A 126 -6.39 2.33 13.56
N ARG A 127 -7.68 2.57 13.68
CA ARG A 127 -8.45 2.19 14.87
C ARG A 127 -8.45 0.66 15.05
N GLY A 128 -8.67 -0.10 13.97
CA GLY A 128 -8.58 -1.57 13.99
C GLY A 128 -7.17 -2.09 14.32
N ILE A 129 -6.11 -1.45 13.82
CA ILE A 129 -4.73 -1.76 14.19
C ILE A 129 -4.49 -1.54 15.70
N ALA A 130 -4.99 -0.43 16.26
CA ALA A 130 -4.89 -0.17 17.70
C ALA A 130 -5.59 -1.25 18.53
N GLU A 131 -6.79 -1.69 18.12
CA GLU A 131 -7.52 -2.77 18.78
C GLU A 131 -6.74 -4.08 18.77
N ARG A 132 -6.22 -4.47 17.62
CA ARG A 132 -5.42 -5.70 17.50
C ARG A 132 -4.15 -5.65 18.34
N MET A 133 -3.46 -4.51 18.39
CA MET A 133 -2.30 -4.32 19.25
C MET A 133 -2.69 -4.47 20.72
N PHE A 134 -3.78 -3.86 21.15
CA PHE A 134 -4.26 -3.96 22.53
C PHE A 134 -4.66 -5.38 22.92
N VAL A 135 -5.37 -6.09 22.03
CA VAL A 135 -5.81 -7.47 22.29
C VAL A 135 -4.66 -8.45 22.28
N ASN A 136 -3.73 -8.32 21.35
CA ASN A 136 -2.62 -9.25 21.18
C ASN A 136 -1.46 -9.00 22.16
N TYR A 137 -1.29 -7.76 22.62
CA TYR A 137 -0.19 -7.37 23.50
C TYR A 137 -0.69 -6.55 24.70
N PRO A 138 -1.62 -7.08 25.51
CA PRO A 138 -2.19 -6.33 26.63
C PRO A 138 -1.13 -5.89 27.65
N GLN A 139 -0.03 -6.64 27.79
CA GLN A 139 1.08 -6.34 28.70
C GLN A 139 1.72 -4.99 28.38
N ILE A 140 1.70 -4.57 27.11
CA ILE A 140 2.30 -3.32 26.63
C ILE A 140 1.39 -2.11 26.91
N PHE A 141 0.06 -2.31 26.83
CA PHE A 141 -0.90 -1.19 26.77
C PHE A 141 -1.82 -1.09 27.97
N MET A 142 -1.71 -1.98 28.98
CA MET A 142 -2.57 -1.93 30.18
C MET A 142 -1.95 -1.04 31.29
N GLY A 143 -2.80 -0.67 32.26
CA GLY A 143 -2.37 0.15 33.38
C GLY A 143 -2.07 1.59 32.95
N ASP A 144 -1.02 2.16 33.57
CA ASP A 144 -0.52 3.51 33.31
C ASP A 144 0.69 3.50 32.36
N ALA A 145 0.65 2.60 31.37
CA ALA A 145 1.70 2.45 30.37
C ALA A 145 1.98 3.76 29.63
N GLU A 146 3.23 3.93 29.18
CA GLU A 146 3.70 5.10 28.45
C GLU A 146 3.96 4.75 26.97
N VAL A 147 3.52 5.63 26.07
CA VAL A 147 3.71 5.49 24.62
C VAL A 147 4.31 6.78 24.05
N ASP A 148 5.38 6.65 23.29
CA ASP A 148 5.95 7.71 22.48
C ASP A 148 5.49 7.57 21.02
N ALA A 149 4.59 8.44 20.57
CA ALA A 149 4.00 8.43 19.23
C ALA A 149 4.46 9.64 18.42
N ARG A 150 5.03 9.40 17.23
CA ARG A 150 5.48 10.46 16.34
C ARG A 150 5.03 10.22 14.91
N SER A 151 4.81 11.31 14.18
CA SER A 151 4.42 11.30 12.77
C SER A 151 5.25 12.28 11.95
N THR A 152 5.27 12.09 10.62
CA THR A 152 5.72 13.13 9.69
C THR A 152 4.78 14.34 9.75
N GLU A 153 5.18 15.47 9.17
CA GLU A 153 4.38 16.72 9.10
C GLU A 153 3.14 16.60 8.21
N SER A 154 3.02 15.54 7.42
CA SER A 154 1.90 15.38 6.50
C SER A 154 0.57 15.25 7.24
N PRO A 155 -0.47 16.05 6.90
CA PRO A 155 -1.76 16.03 7.60
C PRO A 155 -2.38 14.63 7.70
N ARG A 156 -2.31 13.82 6.62
CA ARG A 156 -2.83 12.44 6.64
C ARG A 156 -2.10 11.54 7.64
N VAL A 157 -0.80 11.77 7.86
CA VAL A 157 -0.01 10.96 8.81
C VAL A 157 -0.29 11.39 10.24
N ILE A 158 -0.45 12.70 10.48
CA ILE A 158 -0.87 13.25 11.78
C ILE A 158 -2.25 12.71 12.17
N LEU A 159 -3.20 12.72 11.24
CA LEU A 159 -4.55 12.17 11.47
C LEU A 159 -4.52 10.65 11.67
N THR A 160 -3.62 9.93 10.98
CA THR A 160 -3.37 8.50 11.19
C THR A 160 -2.90 8.22 12.63
N MET A 161 -1.90 8.96 13.11
CA MET A 161 -1.43 8.89 14.50
C MET A 161 -2.56 9.23 15.49
N SER A 162 -3.37 10.24 15.18
CA SER A 162 -4.50 10.64 16.01
C SER A 162 -5.55 9.54 16.12
N ALA A 163 -5.97 8.95 14.98
CA ALA A 163 -6.96 7.87 14.95
C ALA A 163 -6.52 6.64 15.77
N TRP A 164 -5.25 6.25 15.63
CA TRP A 164 -4.64 5.19 16.44
C TRP A 164 -4.63 5.56 17.92
N SER A 165 -4.16 6.79 18.25
CA SER A 165 -4.03 7.26 19.62
C SER A 165 -5.38 7.40 20.34
N GLU A 166 -6.40 7.87 19.65
CA GLU A 166 -7.76 7.95 20.18
C GLU A 166 -8.28 6.56 20.53
N ARG A 167 -8.16 5.61 19.60
CA ARG A 167 -8.68 4.26 19.83
C ARG A 167 -7.98 3.53 20.96
N ILE A 168 -6.65 3.58 21.05
CA ILE A 168 -5.94 2.93 22.15
C ILE A 168 -6.26 3.58 23.51
N LYS A 169 -6.53 4.90 23.55
CA LYS A 169 -7.00 5.63 24.75
C LYS A 169 -8.43 5.28 25.14
N GLU A 170 -9.31 5.01 24.20
CA GLU A 170 -10.65 4.49 24.47
C GLU A 170 -10.59 3.13 25.16
N LEU A 171 -9.65 2.26 24.72
CA LEU A 171 -9.44 0.92 25.30
C LEU A 171 -8.76 0.97 26.67
N ASN A 172 -7.86 1.94 26.89
CA ASN A 172 -7.23 2.20 28.18
C ASN A 172 -7.10 3.70 28.46
N PRO A 173 -8.04 4.32 29.18
CA PRO A 173 -7.99 5.75 29.51
C PRO A 173 -6.79 6.19 30.37
N LYS A 174 -6.14 5.27 31.09
CA LYS A 174 -4.96 5.55 31.93
C LYS A 174 -3.66 5.66 31.13
N LEU A 175 -3.64 5.15 29.89
CA LEU A 175 -2.47 5.17 29.04
C LEU A 175 -1.95 6.60 28.85
N ARG A 176 -0.65 6.82 28.99
CA ARG A 176 0.00 8.11 28.76
C ARG A 176 0.64 8.11 27.37
N ILE A 177 0.19 9.00 26.48
CA ILE A 177 0.71 9.10 25.12
C ILE A 177 1.35 10.48 24.92
N SER A 178 2.67 10.49 24.71
CA SER A 178 3.37 11.63 24.14
C SER A 178 3.16 11.63 22.63
N ARG A 179 2.79 12.78 22.05
CA ARG A 179 2.56 12.93 20.61
C ARG A 179 3.35 14.09 20.05
N GLU A 180 4.03 13.85 18.95
CA GLU A 180 4.78 14.86 18.23
C GLU A 180 4.64 14.65 16.72
N ALA A 181 4.59 15.73 15.95
CA ALA A 181 4.59 15.71 14.49
C ALA A 181 5.69 16.63 13.98
N GLY A 182 6.51 16.13 13.06
CA GLY A 182 7.62 16.89 12.49
C GLY A 182 8.56 16.01 11.68
N ASN A 183 9.56 16.65 11.07
CA ASN A 183 10.62 15.97 10.32
C ASN A 183 11.66 15.41 11.31
N HIS A 184 11.35 14.25 11.88
CA HIS A 184 12.27 13.52 12.73
C HIS A 184 13.01 12.47 11.92
N GLU A 185 14.29 12.27 12.22
CA GLU A 185 15.13 11.24 11.60
C GLU A 185 14.50 9.84 11.64
N ALA A 186 13.67 9.56 12.65
CA ALA A 186 12.96 8.30 12.81
C ALA A 186 11.69 8.15 11.96
N CYS A 187 11.18 9.25 11.37
CA CYS A 187 9.92 9.23 10.60
C CYS A 187 10.12 9.61 9.14
N GLU A 188 11.13 10.41 8.84
CA GLU A 188 11.37 10.91 7.48
C GLU A 188 12.85 10.83 7.13
N TRP A 189 13.15 10.29 5.97
CA TRP A 189 14.47 10.39 5.36
C TRP A 189 14.49 11.68 4.57
N GLY A 190 15.51 12.48 4.75
CA GLY A 190 15.66 13.71 3.97
C GLY A 190 15.58 13.43 2.47
N GLY A 191 14.92 14.32 1.72
CA GLY A 191 14.77 14.20 0.26
C GLY A 191 16.10 14.09 -0.50
N ASP A 192 17.22 14.51 0.12
CA ASP A 192 18.57 14.44 -0.41
C ASP A 192 19.35 13.20 0.06
N ALA A 193 18.71 12.26 0.77
CA ALA A 193 19.38 11.06 1.25
C ALA A 193 20.01 10.26 0.09
N PRO A 194 21.23 9.72 0.27
CA PRO A 194 21.83 8.84 -0.72
C PRO A 194 20.87 7.71 -1.12
N GLY A 195 20.77 7.40 -2.38
CA GLY A 195 19.87 6.34 -2.88
C GLY A 195 18.46 6.79 -3.25
N MET A 196 18.03 8.03 -2.94
CA MET A 196 16.75 8.56 -3.44
C MET A 196 16.71 8.57 -4.97
N LYS A 197 17.85 8.84 -5.63
CA LYS A 197 18.00 8.88 -7.09
C LYS A 197 18.35 7.53 -7.73
N ALA A 198 18.39 6.44 -6.95
CA ALA A 198 18.71 5.11 -7.50
C ALA A 198 17.70 4.62 -8.56
N PHE A 199 16.55 5.27 -8.66
CA PHE A 199 15.48 4.99 -9.62
C PHE A 199 15.08 6.26 -10.39
N ASP A 200 16.05 6.94 -11.00
CA ASP A 200 15.77 8.04 -11.92
C ASP A 200 15.39 7.52 -13.31
N ALA A 201 14.63 8.33 -14.07
CA ALA A 201 14.16 7.97 -15.42
C ALA A 201 15.29 7.56 -16.37
N GLY A 202 16.49 8.12 -16.21
CA GLY A 202 17.68 7.79 -16.99
C GLY A 202 18.49 6.61 -16.47
N SER A 203 18.18 6.06 -15.30
CA SER A 203 18.83 4.86 -14.79
C SER A 203 18.38 3.61 -15.54
N ALA A 204 19.17 2.53 -15.51
CA ALA A 204 18.79 1.28 -16.17
C ALA A 204 17.44 0.73 -15.64
N PRO A 205 17.15 0.73 -14.33
CA PRO A 205 15.81 0.39 -13.82
C PRO A 205 14.71 1.34 -14.34
N GLY A 206 14.98 2.65 -14.44
CA GLY A 206 14.01 3.64 -14.93
C GLY A 206 13.67 3.46 -16.41
N VAL A 207 14.66 3.16 -17.24
CA VAL A 207 14.45 2.83 -18.67
C VAL A 207 13.59 1.58 -18.80
N ARG A 208 13.90 0.51 -18.05
CA ARG A 208 13.08 -0.72 -18.02
C ARG A 208 11.66 -0.47 -17.53
N ALA A 209 11.46 0.40 -16.54
CA ALA A 209 10.13 0.79 -16.07
C ALA A 209 9.29 1.41 -17.19
N SER A 210 9.88 2.29 -18.00
CA SER A 210 9.23 2.89 -19.14
C SER A 210 8.86 1.86 -20.22
N GLN A 211 9.72 0.89 -20.47
CA GLN A 211 9.45 -0.22 -21.39
C GLN A 211 8.29 -1.09 -20.88
N ILE A 212 8.35 -1.54 -19.63
CA ILE A 212 7.28 -2.34 -19.01
C ILE A 212 5.94 -1.60 -19.06
N ARG A 213 5.95 -0.29 -18.77
CA ARG A 213 4.74 0.54 -18.90
C ARG A 213 4.21 0.51 -20.33
N SER A 214 5.07 0.70 -21.34
CA SER A 214 4.65 0.70 -22.74
C SER A 214 4.06 -0.63 -23.19
N GLU A 215 4.62 -1.74 -22.73
CA GLU A 215 4.18 -3.11 -23.06
C GLU A 215 2.92 -3.53 -22.28
N SER A 216 2.77 -3.07 -21.05
CA SER A 216 1.65 -3.42 -20.18
C SER A 216 0.35 -2.69 -20.50
N LEU A 217 0.43 -1.51 -21.15
CA LEU A 217 -0.72 -0.68 -21.49
C LEU A 217 -1.13 -0.91 -22.96
N ASN A 218 -2.20 -1.66 -23.16
CA ASN A 218 -2.85 -1.84 -24.48
C ASN A 218 -4.27 -1.30 -24.41
N PRO A 219 -4.54 -0.05 -24.86
CA PRO A 219 -5.84 0.58 -24.75
C PRO A 219 -6.86 0.17 -25.81
N ASP A 220 -6.51 -0.60 -26.84
CA ASP A 220 -7.35 -0.87 -28.03
C ASP A 220 -8.74 -1.38 -27.70
N ARG A 221 -8.88 -2.26 -26.69
CA ARG A 221 -10.17 -2.78 -26.26
C ARG A 221 -10.95 -1.73 -25.47
N LEU A 222 -10.27 -1.00 -24.58
CA LEU A 222 -10.88 0.05 -23.78
C LEU A 222 -11.38 1.20 -24.64
N GLU A 223 -10.62 1.60 -25.66
CA GLU A 223 -11.05 2.60 -26.64
C GLU A 223 -12.36 2.22 -27.33
N LYS A 224 -12.47 0.96 -27.79
CA LYS A 224 -13.70 0.44 -28.41
C LYS A 224 -14.88 0.33 -27.42
N LEU A 225 -14.58 0.15 -26.16
CA LEU A 225 -15.60 0.12 -25.10
C LEU A 225 -16.14 1.53 -24.83
N LEU A 226 -15.25 2.55 -24.81
CA LEU A 226 -15.59 3.91 -24.38
C LEU A 226 -16.04 4.81 -25.55
N PHE A 227 -15.47 4.64 -26.76
CA PHE A 227 -15.67 5.56 -27.88
C PHE A 227 -16.37 4.90 -29.09
N LYS A 228 -17.31 5.64 -29.73
CA LYS A 228 -18.08 5.17 -30.92
C LYS A 228 -17.23 4.95 -32.16
N SER A 229 -16.23 5.76 -32.37
CA SER A 229 -15.30 5.69 -33.51
C SER A 229 -13.88 5.95 -33.01
N PRO A 230 -13.30 5.01 -32.25
CA PRO A 230 -12.11 5.24 -31.46
C PRO A 230 -10.92 5.74 -32.29
N SER A 231 -10.60 5.07 -33.40
CA SER A 231 -9.44 5.44 -34.23
C SER A 231 -9.54 6.85 -34.78
N ARG A 232 -10.76 7.32 -35.15
CA ARG A 232 -10.98 8.68 -35.61
C ARG A 232 -10.90 9.66 -34.45
N TYR A 233 -11.65 9.41 -33.36
CA TYR A 233 -11.70 10.32 -32.22
C TYR A 233 -10.32 10.50 -31.59
N VAL A 234 -9.58 9.43 -31.32
CA VAL A 234 -8.23 9.48 -30.74
C VAL A 234 -7.28 10.27 -31.64
N LYS A 235 -7.34 10.04 -32.96
CA LYS A 235 -6.52 10.80 -33.92
C LYS A 235 -6.86 12.29 -33.94
N ASP A 236 -8.13 12.61 -33.97
CA ASP A 236 -8.61 13.99 -34.14
C ASP A 236 -8.42 14.83 -32.86
N SER A 237 -8.56 14.19 -31.68
CA SER A 237 -8.38 14.81 -30.34
C SER A 237 -6.93 14.86 -29.88
N GLY A 238 -6.07 13.97 -30.39
CA GLY A 238 -4.70 13.78 -29.87
C GLY A 238 -4.65 13.15 -28.48
N LEU A 239 -5.72 12.47 -28.05
CA LEU A 239 -5.81 11.84 -26.73
C LEU A 239 -4.75 10.74 -26.53
N ASP A 240 -3.95 10.84 -25.46
CA ASP A 240 -3.11 9.73 -25.02
C ASP A 240 -3.94 8.67 -24.30
N THR A 241 -4.36 7.65 -25.03
CA THR A 241 -5.23 6.60 -24.51
C THR A 241 -4.52 5.62 -23.58
N LYS A 242 -3.18 5.49 -23.67
CA LYS A 242 -2.40 4.73 -22.69
C LYS A 242 -2.39 5.45 -21.34
N GLU A 243 -2.21 6.76 -21.35
CA GLU A 243 -2.30 7.57 -20.12
C GLU A 243 -3.71 7.53 -19.56
N LEU A 244 -4.76 7.70 -20.39
CA LEU A 244 -6.15 7.57 -19.96
C LEU A 244 -6.42 6.19 -19.31
N MET A 245 -5.98 5.09 -19.93
CA MET A 245 -6.11 3.74 -19.39
C MET A 245 -5.46 3.62 -18.00
N TYR A 246 -4.26 4.16 -17.84
CA TYR A 246 -3.53 4.10 -16.58
C TYR A 246 -4.20 4.94 -15.48
N GLN A 247 -4.69 6.14 -15.81
CA GLN A 247 -5.37 6.99 -14.82
C GLN A 247 -6.74 6.42 -14.44
N LEU A 248 -7.50 5.87 -15.39
CA LEU A 248 -8.73 5.13 -15.08
C LEU A 248 -8.47 3.93 -14.14
N TYR A 249 -7.39 3.20 -14.36
CA TYR A 249 -6.97 2.12 -13.44
C TYR A 249 -6.64 2.66 -12.04
N LYS A 250 -5.93 3.80 -11.93
CA LYS A 250 -5.62 4.40 -10.62
C LYS A 250 -6.89 4.81 -9.88
N VAL A 251 -7.83 5.46 -10.58
CA VAL A 251 -9.13 5.81 -9.99
C VAL A 251 -9.89 4.55 -9.58
N ALA A 252 -9.95 3.52 -10.45
CA ALA A 252 -10.56 2.24 -10.11
C ALA A 252 -9.99 1.61 -8.84
N SER A 253 -8.64 1.70 -8.69
CA SER A 253 -7.94 1.17 -7.53
C SER A 253 -8.22 1.95 -6.24
N ASP A 254 -8.54 3.24 -6.35
CA ASP A 254 -8.76 4.12 -5.20
C ASP A 254 -10.21 4.11 -4.68
N VAL A 255 -11.19 3.76 -5.52
CA VAL A 255 -12.62 3.75 -5.10
C VAL A 255 -12.85 2.84 -3.89
N GLN A 256 -12.08 1.78 -3.71
CA GLN A 256 -12.14 0.95 -2.51
C GLN A 256 -11.73 1.68 -1.21
N ASP A 257 -10.98 2.76 -1.33
CA ASP A 257 -10.37 3.50 -0.22
C ASP A 257 -11.11 4.80 0.14
N ILE A 258 -12.07 5.22 -0.67
CA ILE A 258 -12.89 6.42 -0.45
C ILE A 258 -14.29 6.06 0.04
N ASP A 259 -15.07 7.07 0.49
CA ASP A 259 -16.37 6.88 1.13
C ASP A 259 -17.51 6.73 0.10
N LEU A 260 -17.29 5.94 -0.95
CA LEU A 260 -18.30 5.62 -1.97
C LEU A 260 -18.55 4.11 -2.06
N PRO A 261 -19.78 3.67 -2.33
CA PRO A 261 -20.09 2.28 -2.60
C PRO A 261 -19.33 1.74 -3.83
N LEU A 262 -18.45 0.75 -3.61
CA LEU A 262 -17.61 0.16 -4.66
C LEU A 262 -18.43 -0.55 -5.73
N ASP A 263 -19.54 -1.17 -5.37
CA ASP A 263 -20.47 -1.87 -6.27
C ASP A 263 -21.21 -0.93 -7.21
N GLU A 264 -21.42 0.34 -6.82
CA GLU A 264 -22.12 1.33 -7.64
C GLU A 264 -21.17 2.22 -8.45
N TYR A 265 -20.02 2.62 -7.85
CA TYR A 265 -19.10 3.60 -8.46
C TYR A 265 -17.75 3.00 -8.85
N GLY A 266 -17.47 1.75 -8.51
CA GLY A 266 -16.25 1.07 -8.93
C GLY A 266 -16.06 1.05 -10.43
N LEU A 267 -14.80 1.12 -10.91
CA LEU A 267 -14.46 1.16 -12.34
C LEU A 267 -13.74 -0.11 -12.81
N TYR A 268 -13.57 -1.12 -11.96
CA TYR A 268 -12.89 -2.35 -12.38
C TYR A 268 -13.62 -3.10 -13.49
N ASP A 269 -14.93 -2.92 -13.63
CA ASP A 269 -15.78 -3.55 -14.65
C ASP A 269 -15.47 -3.10 -16.10
N ILE A 270 -14.69 -2.01 -16.28
CA ILE A 270 -14.23 -1.59 -17.60
C ILE A 270 -12.96 -2.30 -18.05
N PHE A 271 -12.31 -3.04 -17.17
CA PHE A 271 -11.09 -3.79 -17.45
C PHE A 271 -11.33 -5.29 -17.46
N THR A 272 -10.54 -6.01 -18.21
CA THR A 272 -10.40 -7.46 -18.03
C THR A 272 -9.43 -7.75 -16.89
N PRO A 273 -9.51 -8.90 -16.21
CA PRO A 273 -8.53 -9.30 -15.22
C PRO A 273 -7.09 -9.30 -15.74
N GLN A 274 -6.91 -9.68 -17.01
CA GLN A 274 -5.58 -9.67 -17.65
C GLN A 274 -5.04 -8.25 -17.82
N GLU A 275 -5.89 -7.27 -18.18
CA GLU A 275 -5.49 -5.86 -18.25
C GLU A 275 -5.11 -5.33 -16.88
N LEU A 276 -5.92 -5.58 -15.85
CA LEU A 276 -5.62 -5.19 -14.47
C LEU A 276 -4.29 -5.77 -14.00
N PHE A 277 -4.07 -7.07 -14.21
CA PHE A 277 -2.82 -7.74 -13.86
C PHE A 277 -1.62 -7.14 -14.60
N ASN A 278 -1.75 -6.89 -15.91
CA ASN A 278 -0.67 -6.27 -16.70
C ASN A 278 -0.36 -4.85 -16.21
N ILE A 279 -1.39 -4.02 -15.94
CA ILE A 279 -1.19 -2.64 -15.47
C ILE A 279 -0.56 -2.62 -14.07
N SER A 280 -0.98 -3.52 -13.18
CA SER A 280 -0.44 -3.61 -11.81
C SER A 280 1.09 -3.86 -11.80
N ARG A 281 1.61 -4.58 -12.81
CA ARG A 281 3.05 -4.84 -12.97
C ARG A 281 3.88 -3.56 -13.11
N VAL A 282 3.30 -2.50 -13.70
CA VAL A 282 3.98 -1.20 -13.86
C VAL A 282 4.35 -0.62 -12.51
N ASN A 283 3.40 -0.57 -11.60
CA ASN A 283 3.62 0.00 -10.27
C ASN A 283 4.42 -0.96 -9.37
N ASN A 284 4.17 -2.27 -9.46
CA ASN A 284 4.93 -3.28 -8.74
C ASN A 284 6.42 -3.23 -9.08
N TYR A 285 6.76 -3.14 -10.37
CA TYR A 285 8.13 -2.98 -10.85
C TYR A 285 8.77 -1.70 -10.29
N ARG A 286 8.07 -0.56 -10.41
CA ARG A 286 8.56 0.73 -9.90
C ARG A 286 8.88 0.65 -8.41
N MET A 287 7.99 0.06 -7.61
CA MET A 287 8.18 -0.07 -6.16
C MET A 287 9.32 -1.01 -5.79
N TYR A 288 9.45 -2.13 -6.50
CA TYR A 288 10.54 -3.07 -6.30
C TYR A 288 11.92 -2.42 -6.37
N TYR A 289 12.13 -1.59 -7.38
CA TYR A 289 13.40 -0.89 -7.56
C TYR A 289 13.51 0.36 -6.67
N SER A 290 12.44 1.15 -6.55
CA SER A 290 12.47 2.39 -5.76
C SER A 290 12.61 2.13 -4.26
N TYR A 291 12.13 0.99 -3.76
CA TYR A 291 12.25 0.62 -2.35
C TYR A 291 13.54 -0.16 -2.02
N GLY A 292 14.38 -0.46 -3.00
CA GLY A 292 15.59 -1.23 -2.76
C GLY A 292 15.34 -2.71 -2.46
N ALA A 293 14.16 -3.21 -2.83
CA ALA A 293 13.83 -4.63 -2.74
C ALA A 293 14.64 -5.47 -3.76
N SER A 294 15.04 -4.85 -4.87
CA SER A 294 15.89 -5.43 -5.91
C SER A 294 17.35 -5.48 -5.48
N PRO A 295 18.12 -6.53 -5.90
CA PRO A 295 19.56 -6.56 -5.71
C PRO A 295 20.29 -5.39 -6.39
N GLU A 296 19.75 -4.83 -7.49
CA GLU A 296 20.36 -3.72 -8.23
C GLU A 296 20.31 -2.39 -7.46
N THR A 297 19.30 -2.16 -6.63
CA THR A 297 19.11 -0.88 -5.91
C THR A 297 19.27 -0.99 -4.40
N ARG A 298 19.35 -2.21 -3.86
CA ARG A 298 19.45 -2.49 -2.43
C ARG A 298 20.59 -1.75 -1.74
N ALA A 299 21.80 -1.85 -2.31
CA ALA A 299 22.97 -1.17 -1.75
C ALA A 299 22.86 0.36 -1.75
N ALA A 300 22.21 0.94 -2.76
CA ALA A 300 21.98 2.38 -2.83
C ALA A 300 20.93 2.87 -1.83
N LYS A 301 20.00 2.02 -1.42
CA LYS A 301 18.94 2.35 -0.43
C LYS A 301 19.38 2.11 1.02
N ALA A 302 20.34 1.23 1.26
CA ALA A 302 20.80 0.89 2.61
C ALA A 302 21.17 2.11 3.48
N PRO A 303 21.93 3.14 2.99
CA PRO A 303 22.28 4.30 3.78
C PRO A 303 21.09 5.08 4.33
N MET A 304 19.91 4.99 3.69
CA MET A 304 18.69 5.62 4.18
C MET A 304 18.12 4.86 5.39
N CYS A 305 18.26 3.54 5.41
CA CYS A 305 17.64 2.67 6.41
C CYS A 305 18.47 2.55 7.69
N ILE A 306 19.80 2.65 7.58
CA ILE A 306 20.73 2.49 8.71
C ILE A 306 20.39 3.41 9.89
N PRO A 307 20.21 4.74 9.71
CA PRO A 307 19.88 5.63 10.84
C PRO A 307 18.58 5.26 11.56
N VAL A 308 17.58 4.78 10.83
CA VAL A 308 16.30 4.36 11.42
C VAL A 308 16.45 3.08 12.23
N VAL A 309 17.26 2.12 11.75
CA VAL A 309 17.56 0.90 12.52
C VAL A 309 18.39 1.20 13.76
N GLU A 310 19.36 2.10 13.67
CA GLU A 310 20.13 2.57 14.83
C GLU A 310 19.23 3.21 15.88
N LEU A 311 18.29 4.06 15.48
CA LEU A 311 17.29 4.66 16.37
C LEU A 311 16.35 3.61 16.97
N LEU A 312 15.92 2.62 16.17
CA LEU A 312 15.09 1.52 16.66
C LEU A 312 15.80 0.76 17.79
N VAL A 313 17.07 0.38 17.56
CA VAL A 313 17.89 -0.31 18.58
C VAL A 313 18.08 0.56 19.80
N LYS A 314 18.45 1.84 19.62
CA LYS A 314 18.63 2.80 20.70
C LYS A 314 17.37 2.92 21.57
N TYR A 315 16.20 3.11 20.98
CA TYR A 315 14.94 3.22 21.73
C TYR A 315 14.58 1.92 22.46
N ALA A 316 14.89 0.78 21.85
CA ALA A 316 14.70 -0.51 22.52
C ALA A 316 15.62 -0.65 23.74
N ASP A 317 16.90 -0.30 23.61
CA ASP A 317 17.87 -0.32 24.73
C ASP A 317 17.48 0.65 25.86
N GLU A 318 17.01 1.85 25.51
CA GLU A 318 16.50 2.82 26.49
C GLU A 318 15.26 2.29 27.22
N ALA A 319 14.33 1.65 26.51
CA ALA A 319 13.16 1.04 27.12
C ALA A 319 13.53 -0.13 28.04
N VAL A 320 14.51 -0.95 27.65
CA VAL A 320 15.06 -2.02 28.51
C VAL A 320 15.67 -1.44 29.79
N ALA A 321 16.46 -0.38 29.68
CA ALA A 321 17.18 0.21 30.82
C ALA A 321 16.26 0.95 31.79
N ALA A 322 15.27 1.70 31.26
CA ALA A 322 14.38 2.58 32.04
C ALA A 322 13.01 1.97 32.35
N GLY A 323 12.61 0.90 31.66
CA GLY A 323 11.27 0.33 31.75
C GLY A 323 10.19 1.18 31.04
N VAL A 324 10.56 2.29 30.42
CA VAL A 324 9.69 3.23 29.69
C VAL A 324 10.44 3.80 28.49
N PRO A 325 9.75 4.22 27.37
CA PRO A 325 8.33 3.96 27.12
C PRO A 325 8.03 2.47 26.90
N HIS A 326 6.79 2.07 27.12
CA HIS A 326 6.35 0.69 26.84
C HIS A 326 6.14 0.44 25.34
N ALA A 327 5.85 1.49 24.59
CA ALA A 327 5.77 1.44 23.14
C ALA A 327 6.30 2.71 22.46
N THR A 328 6.96 2.51 21.31
CA THR A 328 7.40 3.56 20.39
C THR A 328 6.67 3.40 19.08
N MET A 329 5.86 4.40 18.70
CA MET A 329 5.00 4.38 17.52
C MET A 329 5.46 5.42 16.51
N ARG A 330 5.76 4.98 15.30
CA ARG A 330 6.22 5.85 14.20
C ARG A 330 5.27 5.72 13.01
N PHE A 331 4.68 6.83 12.61
CA PHE A 331 3.71 6.93 11.52
C PHE A 331 4.32 7.70 10.35
N CYS A 332 4.39 7.06 9.19
CA CYS A 332 5.17 7.51 8.04
C CYS A 332 4.45 7.24 6.71
N HIS A 333 5.23 7.02 5.66
CA HIS A 333 4.78 6.75 4.30
C HIS A 333 5.26 5.37 3.81
N ASP A 334 4.69 4.88 2.72
CA ASP A 334 5.15 3.67 2.03
C ASP A 334 6.61 3.79 1.54
N SER A 335 7.01 5.00 1.12
CA SER A 335 8.40 5.33 0.75
C SER A 335 9.41 5.19 1.91
N ASN A 336 8.96 5.10 3.15
CA ASN A 336 9.76 4.83 4.33
C ASN A 336 9.67 3.35 4.75
N VAL A 337 8.45 2.83 4.84
CA VAL A 337 8.18 1.46 5.31
C VAL A 337 8.73 0.42 4.34
N GLY A 338 8.51 0.60 3.02
CA GLY A 338 8.96 -0.34 1.99
C GLY A 338 10.48 -0.54 1.98
N PRO A 339 11.31 0.53 1.91
CA PRO A 339 12.76 0.39 2.00
C PRO A 339 13.25 -0.24 3.31
N LEU A 340 12.65 0.11 4.45
CA LEU A 340 13.02 -0.49 5.72
C LEU A 340 12.71 -1.99 5.77
N ALA A 341 11.53 -2.40 5.28
CA ALA A 341 11.15 -3.81 5.21
C ALA A 341 12.10 -4.61 4.29
N ALA A 342 12.46 -4.03 3.13
CA ALA A 342 13.41 -4.64 2.21
C ALA A 342 14.82 -4.73 2.84
N PHE A 343 15.28 -3.68 3.52
CA PHE A 343 16.58 -3.64 4.20
C PHE A 343 16.68 -4.69 5.32
N LEU A 344 15.63 -4.83 6.12
CA LEU A 344 15.52 -5.83 7.19
C LEU A 344 15.26 -7.24 6.67
N ARG A 345 15.13 -7.41 5.36
CA ARG A 345 14.81 -8.68 4.69
C ARG A 345 13.56 -9.35 5.24
N ILE A 346 12.53 -8.55 5.49
CA ILE A 346 11.22 -9.10 5.88
C ILE A 346 10.71 -9.95 4.71
N GLU A 347 10.19 -11.12 5.02
CA GLU A 347 9.64 -12.05 4.03
C GLU A 347 8.66 -11.33 3.09
N ASN A 348 8.79 -11.59 1.80
CA ASN A 348 8.01 -10.97 0.71
C ASN A 348 8.26 -9.46 0.45
N ALA A 349 9.05 -8.77 1.26
CA ALA A 349 9.41 -7.38 1.05
C ALA A 349 10.68 -7.19 0.20
N TYR A 350 11.36 -8.25 -0.18
CA TYR A 350 12.55 -8.24 -1.05
C TYR A 350 12.59 -9.51 -1.91
N SER A 351 13.37 -9.46 -2.99
CA SER A 351 13.68 -10.63 -3.80
C SER A 351 15.04 -10.46 -4.48
N ASP A 352 15.64 -11.54 -4.93
CA ASP A 352 16.85 -11.54 -5.78
C ASP A 352 16.52 -11.75 -7.26
N GLU A 353 15.22 -11.71 -7.63
CA GLU A 353 14.75 -11.80 -9.01
C GLU A 353 15.16 -10.55 -9.80
N VAL A 354 15.74 -10.76 -10.98
CA VAL A 354 16.18 -9.70 -11.89
C VAL A 354 15.34 -9.65 -13.18
N ASP A 355 14.58 -10.71 -13.46
CA ASP A 355 13.66 -10.74 -14.59
C ASP A 355 12.36 -9.99 -14.22
N PRO A 356 12.12 -8.82 -14.83
CA PRO A 356 10.95 -8.02 -14.51
C PRO A 356 9.61 -8.71 -14.82
N TYR A 357 9.62 -9.71 -15.70
CA TYR A 357 8.41 -10.44 -16.10
C TYR A 357 8.04 -11.54 -15.10
N LYS A 358 8.98 -11.98 -14.27
CA LYS A 358 8.76 -12.94 -13.17
C LYS A 358 8.55 -12.26 -11.83
N LEU A 359 8.70 -10.94 -11.76
CA LEU A 359 8.67 -10.22 -10.49
C LEU A 359 7.37 -10.43 -9.72
N SER A 360 6.23 -10.47 -10.38
CA SER A 360 4.93 -10.73 -9.72
C SER A 360 4.82 -12.11 -9.07
N GLU A 361 5.73 -13.04 -9.40
CA GLU A 361 5.79 -14.38 -8.80
C GLU A 361 6.54 -14.42 -7.46
N VAL A 362 7.29 -13.35 -7.13
CA VAL A 362 8.22 -13.32 -5.98
C VAL A 362 8.15 -12.06 -5.14
N TYR A 363 7.44 -11.03 -5.62
CA TYR A 363 7.31 -9.75 -4.94
C TYR A 363 5.97 -9.09 -5.25
N SER A 364 5.32 -8.54 -4.25
CA SER A 364 4.17 -7.64 -4.40
C SER A 364 4.33 -6.42 -3.53
N ALA A 365 3.95 -5.27 -4.09
CA ALA A 365 3.91 -3.99 -3.40
C ALA A 365 2.54 -3.72 -2.72
N SER A 366 1.71 -4.76 -2.56
CA SER A 366 0.37 -4.69 -1.94
C SER A 366 0.41 -4.87 -0.43
#